data_af9ae94ff645eee54bed82232d4558e3
#
_entry.id   af9ae94ff645eee54bed82232d4558e3
#
_cell.length_a   1.000
_cell.length_b   1.000
_cell.length_c   1.000
_cell.angle_alpha   90.00
_cell.angle_beta   90.00
_cell.angle_gamma   90.00
#
_symmetry.space_group_name_H-M   'P 1'
#
loop_
_entity.id
_entity.type
_entity.pdbx_description
1 polymer ?
#
loop_
_entity_poly.entity_id
_entity_poly.type
_entity_poly.pdbx_seq_one_letter_code
_entity_poly.pdbx_strand_id
1 'polypeptide(L)'
;MLSRCLRYFTRDEPSNRRSSSGGKEFPKPVERLITMASGKCTRTVTIGQMVLPCPCNYGMFDVSNAPDNFGLSCKRCEHPLAAHENAAHQENNNPPQAPVEPSQAFDAAIVEPAEQQLAIRTPRNRTVEALWDRLQRDAVVHVRGTPASGKSTLARLLRFHVQKVAPNLSILPITWPMASKFPTGFWDQTPYHQLLNLLSNRSLEIDDWKERRILIIIDEAQGSYPYTSLWNDFIKSITPHEGPLVALFSSYGSPTEAPLGDETPTPILFSVRQRISLRPTPANPEIGLFFSHEEFDDVVARVSRGHGEHGQAFLLSDDLKAYIYDLSSGHPAAVRSLLDGLAVSDKFRRFRKTSSEISLADARDYFADDNFLLDCFRNCQIHGFERGLPRKKHLQDNPSVVEFLRSMVIIRQTSDSPENDPALNICYRQGWLQAELSTEGNPVYGFATPLHRRYMENILAIDAPPFPTNRFPALMDLCSATVRNINPAALRTEEWGNPALGLRPLEAIYQDEFYRSCCTLLGNQLYLSSEWSGTKQGGRVDFRVRGMPWAIEILRDGCNIEEHLARFKPGGNYYPWLENEEIQDYVVLDFRSSQPQKIRNDGHLFQVVFNSDFTACQIYNSNLDPIGDAIALLG
;
A
#
# COMPACT_ATOMS: atom_id res chain seq x y z
N MET A 1 -25.94 -5.41 16.40
CA MET A 1 -26.28 -5.22 14.98
C MET A 1 -25.09 -5.46 14.04
N LEU A 2 -23.88 -5.04 14.36
CA LEU A 2 -22.67 -5.31 13.53
C LEU A 2 -22.30 -6.81 13.40
N SER A 3 -22.70 -7.65 14.35
CA SER A 3 -22.40 -9.10 14.36
C SER A 3 -23.23 -9.92 13.35
N ARG A 4 -24.27 -9.38 12.74
CA ARG A 4 -25.13 -10.11 11.76
C ARG A 4 -24.72 -9.89 10.29
N CYS A 5 -23.95 -8.87 9.98
CA CYS A 5 -23.52 -8.60 8.61
C CYS A 5 -22.32 -9.46 8.15
N LEU A 6 -21.64 -10.16 9.06
CA LEU A 6 -20.39 -10.90 8.78
C LEU A 6 -20.59 -12.39 8.40
N ARG A 7 -21.83 -12.90 8.31
CA ARG A 7 -22.06 -14.35 8.10
C ARG A 7 -22.44 -14.78 6.68
N TYR A 8 -22.28 -13.97 5.65
CA TYR A 8 -22.79 -14.30 4.30
C TYR A 8 -21.75 -14.42 3.18
N PHE A 9 -20.49 -14.73 3.49
CA PHE A 9 -19.47 -14.94 2.46
C PHE A 9 -18.72 -16.28 2.52
N THR A 10 -19.40 -17.36 2.88
CA THR A 10 -18.84 -18.69 2.61
C THR A 10 -19.97 -19.63 2.22
N ARG A 11 -20.08 -19.96 0.95
CA ARG A 11 -20.67 -21.22 0.49
C ARG A 11 -19.98 -21.69 -0.78
N ASP A 12 -19.38 -22.86 -0.62
CA ASP A 12 -18.68 -23.68 -1.58
C ASP A 12 -19.58 -24.16 -2.72
N GLU A 13 -18.99 -24.29 -3.89
CA GLU A 13 -19.55 -25.06 -5.00
C GLU A 13 -19.37 -26.56 -4.74
N PRO A 14 -20.36 -27.42 -5.05
CA PRO A 14 -20.18 -28.85 -4.94
C PRO A 14 -19.71 -29.47 -6.26
N SER A 15 -18.71 -30.32 -6.14
CA SER A 15 -18.14 -31.18 -7.14
C SER A 15 -19.13 -32.22 -7.69
N ASN A 16 -19.16 -32.38 -9.00
CA ASN A 16 -19.83 -33.41 -9.76
C ASN A 16 -19.35 -34.82 -9.40
N ARG A 17 -20.25 -35.70 -8.92
CA ARG A 17 -20.16 -37.17 -9.09
C ARG A 17 -21.48 -37.71 -9.60
N ARG A 18 -21.42 -38.38 -10.75
CA ARG A 18 -22.49 -39.14 -11.39
C ARG A 18 -22.81 -40.40 -10.58
N SER A 19 -24.09 -40.66 -10.38
CA SER A 19 -24.63 -42.03 -10.41
C SER A 19 -26.12 -42.00 -10.78
N SER A 20 -26.48 -42.92 -11.63
CA SER A 20 -27.77 -43.14 -12.30
C SER A 20 -28.82 -43.75 -11.41
N SER A 21 -30.07 -43.27 -11.45
CA SER A 21 -31.28 -44.08 -11.51
C SER A 21 -32.50 -43.18 -11.65
N GLY A 22 -33.47 -43.62 -12.45
CA GLY A 22 -34.57 -42.80 -12.96
C GLY A 22 -35.69 -42.54 -11.96
N GLY A 23 -36.33 -41.42 -12.19
CA GLY A 23 -37.57 -41.00 -11.59
C GLY A 23 -37.94 -39.65 -12.19
N LYS A 24 -38.98 -39.62 -13.02
CA LYS A 24 -39.51 -38.36 -13.56
C LYS A 24 -40.23 -37.60 -12.44
N GLU A 25 -39.59 -36.62 -11.85
CA GLU A 25 -40.27 -35.55 -11.13
C GLU A 25 -40.11 -34.24 -11.92
N PHE A 26 -41.23 -33.52 -12.10
CA PHE A 26 -41.29 -32.22 -12.71
C PHE A 26 -40.50 -31.21 -11.89
N PRO A 27 -39.67 -30.34 -12.49
CA PRO A 27 -38.95 -29.34 -11.75
C PRO A 27 -39.94 -28.31 -11.18
N LYS A 28 -39.89 -28.10 -9.84
CA LYS A 28 -40.51 -26.94 -9.20
C LYS A 28 -39.99 -25.66 -9.83
N PRO A 29 -40.82 -24.64 -10.05
CA PRO A 29 -40.39 -23.38 -10.60
C PRO A 29 -39.31 -22.78 -9.68
N VAL A 30 -38.14 -22.46 -10.27
CA VAL A 30 -37.10 -21.67 -9.61
C VAL A 30 -37.69 -20.27 -9.43
N GLU A 31 -38.05 -19.93 -8.21
CA GLU A 31 -38.42 -18.56 -7.84
C GLU A 31 -37.21 -17.66 -8.16
N ARG A 32 -37.27 -16.94 -9.28
CA ARG A 32 -36.32 -15.87 -9.56
C ARG A 32 -36.57 -14.76 -8.54
N LEU A 33 -35.66 -14.63 -7.57
CA LEU A 33 -35.60 -13.44 -6.73
C LEU A 33 -35.41 -12.22 -7.65
N ILE A 34 -36.49 -11.46 -7.83
CA ILE A 34 -36.43 -10.17 -8.52
C ILE A 34 -35.91 -9.17 -7.48
N THR A 35 -34.67 -8.73 -7.62
CA THR A 35 -34.09 -7.69 -6.78
C THR A 35 -34.06 -6.37 -7.55
N MET A 36 -34.59 -5.33 -6.94
CA MET A 36 -34.46 -3.96 -7.43
C MET A 36 -33.22 -3.32 -6.80
N ALA A 37 -32.36 -2.73 -7.63
CA ALA A 37 -31.23 -1.94 -7.18
C ALA A 37 -31.60 -0.45 -7.22
N SER A 38 -31.31 0.26 -6.14
CA SER A 38 -31.47 1.72 -6.04
C SER A 38 -30.16 2.36 -5.59
N GLY A 39 -30.03 3.67 -5.73
CA GLY A 39 -28.82 4.40 -5.41
C GLY A 39 -28.46 4.44 -3.93
N LYS A 40 -27.61 5.39 -3.56
CA LYS A 40 -27.07 5.58 -2.21
C LYS A 40 -28.18 5.89 -1.20
N CYS A 41 -28.07 5.38 0.01
CA CYS A 41 -28.98 5.72 1.11
C CYS A 41 -28.75 7.15 1.60
N THR A 42 -29.82 7.94 1.67
CA THR A 42 -29.78 9.34 2.13
C THR A 42 -30.00 9.50 3.64
N ARG A 43 -30.27 8.39 4.35
CA ARG A 43 -30.44 8.40 5.81
C ARG A 43 -29.12 8.47 6.54
N THR A 44 -29.21 9.00 7.76
CA THR A 44 -28.10 9.04 8.71
C THR A 44 -28.24 7.93 9.76
N VAL A 45 -27.11 7.47 10.27
CA VAL A 45 -27.01 6.50 11.37
C VAL A 45 -26.34 7.20 12.55
N THR A 46 -26.98 7.13 13.72
CA THR A 46 -26.40 7.72 14.94
C THR A 46 -25.58 6.65 15.66
N ILE A 47 -24.29 6.91 15.84
CA ILE A 47 -23.38 6.07 16.62
C ILE A 47 -22.82 6.92 17.75
N GLY A 48 -23.31 6.69 18.98
CA GLY A 48 -23.01 7.55 20.13
C GLY A 48 -23.58 8.95 19.93
N GLN A 49 -22.74 9.97 20.00
CA GLN A 49 -23.12 11.36 19.73
C GLN A 49 -22.92 11.82 18.28
N MET A 50 -22.39 10.95 17.42
CA MET A 50 -22.15 11.30 16.01
C MET A 50 -23.30 10.81 15.12
N VAL A 51 -23.74 11.71 14.25
CA VAL A 51 -24.69 11.41 13.19
C VAL A 51 -23.91 11.27 11.91
N LEU A 52 -23.84 10.07 11.36
CA LEU A 52 -23.09 9.75 10.14
C LEU A 52 -24.08 9.38 9.02
N PRO A 53 -23.75 9.66 7.74
CA PRO A 53 -24.54 9.15 6.63
C PRO A 53 -24.50 7.61 6.63
N CYS A 54 -25.59 6.99 6.24
CA CYS A 54 -25.67 5.54 6.11
C CYS A 54 -24.59 5.05 5.12
N PRO A 55 -23.79 4.04 5.44
CA PRO A 55 -22.72 3.54 4.57
C PRO A 55 -23.21 2.75 3.35
N CYS A 56 -24.52 2.60 3.18
CA CYS A 56 -25.10 1.88 2.06
C CYS A 56 -25.03 2.70 0.77
N ASN A 57 -24.11 2.33 -0.13
CA ASN A 57 -23.95 3.01 -1.42
C ASN A 57 -24.91 2.49 -2.50
N TYR A 58 -25.55 1.32 -2.30
CA TYR A 58 -26.52 0.74 -3.22
C TYR A 58 -27.62 0.04 -2.44
N GLY A 59 -28.86 0.48 -2.62
CA GLY A 59 -30.04 -0.21 -2.09
C GLY A 59 -30.26 -1.53 -2.81
N MET A 60 -30.54 -2.60 -2.08
CA MET A 60 -30.99 -3.89 -2.60
C MET A 60 -32.33 -4.24 -1.96
N PHE A 61 -33.38 -4.35 -2.76
CA PHE A 61 -34.75 -4.56 -2.33
C PHE A 61 -35.31 -5.84 -2.96
N ASP A 62 -36.04 -6.62 -2.17
CA ASP A 62 -36.73 -7.80 -2.64
C ASP A 62 -38.15 -7.40 -3.06
N VAL A 63 -38.42 -7.44 -4.34
CA VAL A 63 -39.74 -7.06 -4.92
C VAL A 63 -40.60 -8.27 -5.28
N SER A 64 -40.14 -9.49 -4.98
CA SER A 64 -40.83 -10.73 -5.38
C SER A 64 -42.21 -10.91 -4.76
N ASN A 65 -42.53 -10.24 -3.63
CA ASN A 65 -43.77 -10.39 -2.89
C ASN A 65 -44.47 -9.07 -2.54
N ALA A 66 -44.08 -7.96 -3.15
CA ALA A 66 -44.67 -6.65 -2.84
C ALA A 66 -45.50 -6.15 -4.02
N PRO A 67 -46.84 -6.05 -3.88
CA PRO A 67 -47.70 -5.49 -4.90
C PRO A 67 -47.52 -3.96 -5.07
N ASP A 68 -47.03 -3.28 -4.02
CA ASP A 68 -46.71 -1.85 -4.02
C ASP A 68 -45.32 -1.62 -3.46
N ASN A 69 -44.53 -0.73 -4.07
CA ASN A 69 -43.19 -0.39 -3.63
C ASN A 69 -43.11 0.31 -2.25
N PHE A 70 -44.27 0.55 -1.63
CA PHE A 70 -44.39 1.15 -0.31
C PHE A 70 -44.07 0.10 0.78
N GLY A 71 -43.05 0.38 1.56
CA GLY A 71 -42.67 -0.47 2.72
C GLY A 71 -41.49 -1.43 2.50
N LEU A 72 -40.87 -1.44 1.31
CA LEU A 72 -39.68 -2.21 1.06
C LEU A 72 -38.49 -1.65 1.85
N SER A 73 -37.83 -2.50 2.61
CA SER A 73 -36.61 -2.17 3.33
C SER A 73 -35.39 -2.72 2.62
N CYS A 74 -34.31 -1.93 2.60
CA CYS A 74 -33.04 -2.32 1.98
C CYS A 74 -32.42 -3.49 2.74
N LYS A 75 -32.07 -4.57 2.05
CA LYS A 75 -31.39 -5.75 2.63
C LYS A 75 -30.00 -5.44 3.22
N ARG A 76 -29.42 -4.29 2.88
CA ARG A 76 -28.06 -3.89 3.35
C ARG A 76 -28.10 -2.99 4.58
N CYS A 77 -29.05 -2.06 4.66
CA CYS A 77 -29.09 -1.06 5.74
C CYS A 77 -30.44 -0.95 6.45
N GLU A 78 -31.44 -1.78 6.06
CA GLU A 78 -32.79 -1.84 6.64
C GLU A 78 -33.60 -0.52 6.51
N HIS A 79 -33.06 0.49 5.86
CA HIS A 79 -33.79 1.73 5.58
C HIS A 79 -34.78 1.54 4.42
N PRO A 80 -35.92 2.27 4.42
CA PRO A 80 -36.95 2.12 3.39
C PRO A 80 -36.44 2.57 2.01
N LEU A 81 -37.09 2.05 0.94
CA LEU A 81 -36.73 2.38 -0.44
C LEU A 81 -36.71 3.90 -0.70
N ALA A 82 -37.67 4.62 -0.14
CA ALA A 82 -37.75 6.09 -0.25
C ALA A 82 -36.54 6.85 0.33
N ALA A 83 -35.69 6.19 1.10
CA ALA A 83 -34.45 6.74 1.64
C ALA A 83 -33.22 6.51 0.73
N HIS A 84 -33.41 5.92 -0.46
CA HIS A 84 -32.36 5.72 -1.44
C HIS A 84 -32.54 6.61 -2.66
N GLU A 85 -31.44 7.12 -3.19
CA GLU A 85 -31.43 7.91 -4.42
C GLU A 85 -32.06 7.12 -5.57
N ASN A 86 -32.83 7.80 -6.44
CA ASN A 86 -33.61 7.23 -7.56
C ASN A 86 -34.85 6.41 -7.18
N ALA A 87 -35.29 6.42 -5.93
CA ALA A 87 -36.63 5.88 -5.57
C ALA A 87 -37.80 6.74 -6.07
N ALA A 88 -37.54 7.93 -6.59
CA ALA A 88 -38.57 8.96 -6.92
C ALA A 88 -39.02 8.96 -8.39
N HIS A 89 -39.01 7.86 -9.10
CA HIS A 89 -39.67 7.74 -10.39
C HIS A 89 -41.01 7.00 -10.25
N GLN A 90 -41.99 7.67 -9.63
CA GLN A 90 -43.42 7.45 -9.91
C GLN A 90 -44.19 8.74 -9.66
N GLU A 91 -44.65 9.27 -10.78
CA GLU A 91 -45.80 10.14 -11.00
C GLU A 91 -46.15 11.22 -9.95
N ASN A 92 -45.62 12.42 -10.17
CA ASN A 92 -46.30 13.62 -9.77
C ASN A 92 -46.72 14.38 -11.01
N ASN A 93 -48.03 14.30 -11.33
CA ASN A 93 -48.73 15.19 -12.25
C ASN A 93 -48.84 16.59 -11.64
N ASN A 94 -47.80 17.38 -11.73
CA ASN A 94 -47.83 18.83 -11.55
C ASN A 94 -47.31 19.50 -12.81
N PRO A 95 -47.93 20.65 -13.22
CA PRO A 95 -47.61 21.32 -14.48
C PRO A 95 -46.14 21.79 -14.50
N PRO A 96 -45.57 21.96 -15.69
CA PRO A 96 -44.14 22.21 -15.85
C PRO A 96 -43.74 23.55 -15.23
N GLN A 97 -42.91 23.51 -14.20
CA GLN A 97 -42.15 24.67 -13.76
C GLN A 97 -41.07 24.97 -14.80
N ALA A 98 -40.83 26.25 -15.02
CA ALA A 98 -39.84 26.77 -15.96
C ALA A 98 -38.45 26.13 -15.78
N PRO A 99 -37.65 25.99 -16.86
CA PRO A 99 -36.34 25.34 -16.79
C PRO A 99 -35.44 26.10 -15.84
N VAL A 100 -35.01 25.41 -14.77
CA VAL A 100 -33.96 25.86 -13.87
C VAL A 100 -32.65 25.79 -14.66
N GLU A 101 -31.92 26.90 -14.70
CA GLU A 101 -30.63 26.99 -15.38
C GLU A 101 -29.66 25.89 -14.92
N PRO A 102 -28.92 25.25 -15.84
CA PRO A 102 -28.04 24.11 -15.53
C PRO A 102 -26.85 24.42 -14.60
N SER A 103 -26.61 25.70 -14.30
CA SER A 103 -25.45 26.14 -13.51
C SER A 103 -25.52 25.84 -12.00
N GLN A 104 -26.75 25.67 -11.44
CA GLN A 104 -26.92 25.46 -9.99
C GLN A 104 -26.98 23.99 -9.56
N ALA A 105 -27.33 23.07 -10.46
CA ALA A 105 -27.47 21.65 -10.11
C ALA A 105 -26.12 20.92 -9.97
N PHE A 106 -25.03 21.42 -10.59
CA PHE A 106 -23.72 20.80 -10.52
C PHE A 106 -22.92 21.21 -9.27
N ASP A 107 -23.18 22.39 -8.73
CA ASP A 107 -22.52 22.88 -7.51
C ASP A 107 -23.12 22.28 -6.22
N ALA A 108 -24.40 21.85 -6.25
CA ALA A 108 -25.08 21.29 -5.09
C ALA A 108 -24.73 19.82 -4.79
N ALA A 109 -24.22 19.06 -5.77
CA ALA A 109 -23.92 17.62 -5.60
C ALA A 109 -22.53 17.31 -5.01
N ILE A 110 -21.68 18.32 -4.74
CA ILE A 110 -20.28 18.13 -4.32
C ILE A 110 -19.92 18.90 -3.03
N VAL A 111 -20.84 19.54 -2.38
CA VAL A 111 -20.58 20.20 -1.10
C VAL A 111 -20.87 19.23 0.06
N GLU A 112 -19.97 18.26 0.28
CA GLU A 112 -19.80 17.79 1.66
C GLU A 112 -19.23 18.95 2.47
N PRO A 113 -19.75 19.26 3.67
CA PRO A 113 -19.24 20.36 4.47
C PRO A 113 -17.74 20.15 4.73
N ALA A 114 -16.90 21.05 4.21
CA ALA A 114 -15.44 20.97 4.27
C ALA A 114 -14.91 20.74 5.69
N GLU A 115 -15.60 21.24 6.70
CA GLU A 115 -15.22 21.14 8.11
C GLU A 115 -15.39 19.73 8.71
N GLN A 116 -16.40 18.95 8.30
CA GLN A 116 -16.58 17.59 8.83
C GLN A 116 -15.61 16.59 8.24
N GLN A 117 -15.18 16.75 7.00
CA GLN A 117 -14.16 15.90 6.38
C GLN A 117 -12.76 16.19 6.91
N LEU A 118 -12.47 17.44 7.28
CA LEU A 118 -11.18 17.83 7.87
C LEU A 118 -11.00 17.33 9.30
N ALA A 119 -12.06 17.05 10.05
CA ALA A 119 -11.94 16.52 11.41
C ALA A 119 -11.29 15.13 11.47
N ILE A 120 -11.47 14.32 10.42
CA ILE A 120 -10.98 12.93 10.38
C ILE A 120 -9.65 12.80 9.60
N ARG A 121 -9.32 13.78 8.75
CA ARG A 121 -8.13 13.75 7.87
C ARG A 121 -7.13 14.80 8.30
N THR A 122 -5.84 14.48 8.21
CA THR A 122 -4.80 15.49 8.40
C THR A 122 -4.87 16.54 7.28
N PRO A 123 -4.82 17.83 7.62
CA PRO A 123 -4.93 18.92 6.63
C PRO A 123 -3.70 19.06 5.74
N ARG A 124 -2.54 18.53 6.13
CA ARG A 124 -1.29 18.57 5.36
C ARG A 124 -0.91 19.98 4.89
N ASN A 125 -1.06 20.98 5.77
CA ASN A 125 -0.97 22.40 5.40
C ASN A 125 0.33 22.72 4.64
N ARG A 126 1.49 22.33 5.18
CA ARG A 126 2.80 22.60 4.54
C ARG A 126 2.89 21.96 3.15
N THR A 127 2.50 20.70 3.01
CA THR A 127 2.51 19.99 1.72
C THR A 127 1.59 20.66 0.70
N VAL A 128 0.40 21.08 1.14
CA VAL A 128 -0.60 21.72 0.26
C VAL A 128 -0.16 23.12 -0.15
N GLU A 129 0.36 23.92 0.79
CA GLU A 129 0.91 25.25 0.54
C GLU A 129 2.09 25.19 -0.44
N ALA A 130 3.04 24.29 -0.18
CA ALA A 130 4.19 24.10 -1.07
C ALA A 130 3.76 23.62 -2.49
N LEU A 131 2.74 22.75 -2.59
CA LEU A 131 2.17 22.32 -3.86
C LEU A 131 1.50 23.48 -4.60
N TRP A 132 0.76 24.33 -3.89
CA TRP A 132 0.16 25.53 -4.46
C TRP A 132 1.20 26.51 -4.96
N ASP A 133 2.23 26.79 -4.17
CA ASP A 133 3.36 27.63 -4.57
C ASP A 133 4.09 27.08 -5.80
N ARG A 134 4.22 25.76 -5.89
CA ARG A 134 4.80 25.09 -7.04
C ARG A 134 3.96 25.31 -8.29
N LEU A 135 2.63 25.13 -8.20
CA LEU A 135 1.71 25.38 -9.31
C LEU A 135 1.74 26.83 -9.79
N GLN A 136 1.82 27.78 -8.87
CA GLN A 136 1.91 29.20 -9.25
C GLN A 136 3.18 29.53 -10.03
N ARG A 137 4.29 28.85 -9.73
CA ARG A 137 5.60 29.07 -10.39
C ARG A 137 5.75 28.32 -11.70
N ASP A 138 5.34 27.08 -11.74
CA ASP A 138 5.63 26.16 -12.85
C ASP A 138 4.41 25.85 -13.73
N ALA A 139 3.23 26.38 -13.39
CA ALA A 139 1.92 26.24 -14.03
C ALA A 139 1.41 24.79 -14.14
N VAL A 140 2.24 23.80 -14.37
CA VAL A 140 1.86 22.38 -14.45
C VAL A 140 2.64 21.57 -13.43
N VAL A 141 1.93 20.73 -12.67
CA VAL A 141 2.53 19.77 -11.72
C VAL A 141 1.96 18.39 -11.96
N HIS A 142 2.82 17.38 -12.01
CA HIS A 142 2.47 15.98 -12.17
C HIS A 142 2.77 15.19 -10.89
N VAL A 143 1.71 14.84 -10.15
CA VAL A 143 1.77 14.08 -8.90
C VAL A 143 1.54 12.60 -9.21
N ARG A 144 2.55 11.77 -9.00
CA ARG A 144 2.50 10.34 -9.27
C ARG A 144 2.63 9.51 -8.00
N GLY A 145 1.90 8.44 -7.91
CA GLY A 145 2.00 7.53 -6.77
C GLY A 145 1.10 6.32 -6.90
N THR A 146 1.44 5.27 -6.16
CA THR A 146 0.69 4.02 -6.11
C THR A 146 -0.79 4.24 -5.74
N PRO A 147 -1.68 3.28 -6.02
CA PRO A 147 -3.03 3.31 -5.49
C PRO A 147 -3.03 3.50 -3.97
N ALA A 148 -4.02 4.22 -3.47
CA ALA A 148 -4.18 4.50 -2.04
C ALA A 148 -3.07 5.35 -1.36
N SER A 149 -2.11 5.91 -2.11
CA SER A 149 -1.08 6.82 -1.60
C SER A 149 -1.58 8.23 -1.24
N GLY A 150 -2.89 8.47 -1.32
CA GLY A 150 -3.49 9.74 -0.91
C GLY A 150 -3.66 10.79 -2.01
N LYS A 151 -3.43 10.46 -3.28
CA LYS A 151 -3.56 11.38 -4.44
C LYS A 151 -4.86 12.16 -4.46
N SER A 152 -6.00 11.47 -4.50
CA SER A 152 -7.33 12.11 -4.54
C SER A 152 -7.62 12.94 -3.28
N THR A 153 -7.04 12.55 -2.14
CA THR A 153 -7.14 13.35 -0.91
C THR A 153 -6.32 14.64 -1.03
N LEU A 154 -5.08 14.55 -1.53
CA LEU A 154 -4.24 15.73 -1.74
C LEU A 154 -4.85 16.69 -2.79
N ALA A 155 -5.45 16.15 -3.86
CA ALA A 155 -6.19 16.93 -4.86
C ALA A 155 -7.35 17.73 -4.22
N ARG A 156 -8.12 17.12 -3.32
CA ARG A 156 -9.19 17.78 -2.57
C ARG A 156 -8.64 18.83 -1.59
N LEU A 157 -7.60 18.52 -0.85
CA LEU A 157 -6.97 19.46 0.08
C LEU A 157 -6.42 20.69 -0.68
N LEU A 158 -5.77 20.49 -1.83
CA LEU A 158 -5.34 21.56 -2.72
C LEU A 158 -6.52 22.44 -3.14
N ARG A 159 -7.62 21.83 -3.57
CA ARG A 159 -8.84 22.57 -3.94
C ARG A 159 -9.33 23.44 -2.79
N PHE A 160 -9.49 22.89 -1.58
CA PHE A 160 -9.94 23.65 -0.41
C PHE A 160 -8.97 24.77 -0.02
N HIS A 161 -7.68 24.51 -0.07
CA HIS A 161 -6.68 25.54 0.20
C HIS A 161 -6.80 26.70 -0.78
N VAL A 162 -6.87 26.41 -2.10
CA VAL A 162 -6.98 27.44 -3.14
C VAL A 162 -8.27 28.22 -3.05
N GLN A 163 -9.40 27.57 -2.74
CA GLN A 163 -10.67 28.26 -2.48
C GLN A 163 -10.56 29.29 -1.34
N LYS A 164 -9.70 29.00 -0.34
CA LYS A 164 -9.49 29.89 0.80
C LYS A 164 -8.52 31.04 0.50
N VAL A 165 -7.40 30.75 -0.18
CA VAL A 165 -6.32 31.74 -0.40
C VAL A 165 -6.49 32.55 -1.69
N ALA A 166 -7.23 32.03 -2.66
CA ALA A 166 -7.52 32.66 -3.94
C ALA A 166 -9.01 32.51 -4.32
N PRO A 167 -9.94 33.11 -3.57
CA PRO A 167 -11.39 32.87 -3.72
C PRO A 167 -11.93 33.28 -5.10
N ASN A 168 -11.24 34.17 -5.80
CA ASN A 168 -11.62 34.64 -7.14
C ASN A 168 -11.09 33.73 -8.27
N LEU A 169 -10.25 32.73 -7.95
CA LEU A 169 -9.74 31.80 -8.93
C LEU A 169 -10.76 30.71 -9.22
N SER A 170 -11.17 30.55 -10.47
CA SER A 170 -12.00 29.44 -10.89
C SER A 170 -11.25 28.13 -10.77
N ILE A 171 -11.89 27.10 -10.17
CA ILE A 171 -11.29 25.78 -10.00
C ILE A 171 -12.15 24.75 -10.72
N LEU A 172 -11.54 23.96 -11.60
CA LEU A 172 -12.18 22.88 -12.36
C LEU A 172 -11.60 21.54 -11.93
N PRO A 173 -12.24 20.82 -10.98
CA PRO A 173 -11.86 19.46 -10.64
C PRO A 173 -12.44 18.47 -11.65
N ILE A 174 -11.60 17.57 -12.17
CA ILE A 174 -11.96 16.54 -13.13
C ILE A 174 -11.47 15.21 -12.59
N THR A 175 -12.31 14.19 -12.52
CA THR A 175 -11.88 12.80 -12.37
C THR A 175 -11.91 12.17 -13.75
N TRP A 176 -10.73 11.79 -14.28
CA TRP A 176 -10.67 11.26 -15.62
C TRP A 176 -11.30 9.87 -15.68
N PRO A 177 -12.28 9.63 -16.57
CA PRO A 177 -12.97 8.35 -16.62
C PRO A 177 -12.07 7.27 -17.22
N MET A 178 -12.13 6.05 -16.65
CA MET A 178 -11.54 4.88 -17.27
C MET A 178 -12.40 4.42 -18.45
N ALA A 179 -11.80 4.26 -19.61
CA ALA A 179 -12.48 3.87 -20.86
C ALA A 179 -13.33 2.59 -20.75
N SER A 180 -12.97 1.67 -19.82
CA SER A 180 -13.67 0.40 -19.62
C SER A 180 -15.03 0.49 -18.90
N LYS A 181 -15.43 1.66 -18.39
CA LYS A 181 -16.66 1.82 -17.58
C LYS A 181 -17.86 2.37 -18.36
N PHE A 182 -17.73 2.63 -19.65
CA PHE A 182 -18.79 3.30 -20.41
C PHE A 182 -19.21 2.49 -21.63
N PRO A 183 -20.52 2.46 -21.96
CA PRO A 183 -21.01 1.78 -23.18
C PRO A 183 -20.39 2.39 -24.44
N THR A 184 -20.04 1.54 -25.39
CA THR A 184 -19.64 1.94 -26.74
C THR A 184 -20.74 2.81 -27.37
N GLY A 185 -20.41 4.05 -27.68
CA GLY A 185 -21.35 5.04 -28.26
C GLY A 185 -21.48 6.34 -27.50
N PHE A 186 -21.09 6.39 -26.21
CA PHE A 186 -21.09 7.62 -25.43
C PHE A 186 -19.89 8.55 -25.75
N TRP A 187 -18.89 8.06 -26.49
CA TRP A 187 -17.56 8.65 -26.64
C TRP A 187 -17.20 9.08 -28.06
N ASP A 188 -18.19 9.43 -28.88
CA ASP A 188 -17.90 10.12 -30.14
C ASP A 188 -17.29 11.52 -29.94
N GLN A 189 -17.27 11.98 -28.68
CA GLN A 189 -16.50 13.15 -28.27
C GLN A 189 -15.35 12.70 -27.36
N THR A 190 -14.12 12.95 -27.79
CA THR A 190 -12.92 12.68 -26.97
C THR A 190 -13.06 13.38 -25.61
N PRO A 191 -12.49 12.81 -24.50
CA PRO A 191 -12.48 13.50 -23.20
C PRO A 191 -11.88 14.92 -23.25
N TYR A 192 -11.03 15.19 -24.24
CA TYR A 192 -10.55 16.53 -24.53
C TYR A 192 -11.69 17.47 -24.99
N HIS A 193 -12.54 17.04 -25.91
CA HIS A 193 -13.73 17.81 -26.29
C HIS A 193 -14.73 17.95 -25.14
N GLN A 194 -14.83 16.97 -24.25
CA GLN A 194 -15.63 17.11 -23.03
C GLN A 194 -15.02 18.14 -22.07
N LEU A 195 -13.69 18.15 -21.92
CA LEU A 195 -12.99 19.19 -21.17
C LEU A 195 -13.27 20.56 -21.79
N LEU A 196 -13.14 20.70 -23.11
CA LEU A 196 -13.47 21.92 -23.83
C LEU A 196 -14.93 22.31 -23.68
N ASN A 197 -15.87 21.35 -23.76
CA ASN A 197 -17.30 21.58 -23.56
C ASN A 197 -17.61 22.00 -22.11
N LEU A 198 -16.95 21.41 -21.10
CA LEU A 198 -17.10 21.82 -19.71
C LEU A 198 -16.56 23.24 -19.48
N LEU A 199 -15.49 23.61 -20.14
CA LEU A 199 -14.95 24.97 -20.13
C LEU A 199 -15.86 25.93 -20.84
N SER A 200 -16.42 25.57 -22.01
CA SER A 200 -17.35 26.38 -22.81
C SER A 200 -18.71 26.57 -22.13
N ASN A 201 -19.26 25.53 -21.50
CA ASN A 201 -20.55 25.61 -20.77
C ASN A 201 -20.48 26.53 -19.53
N ARG A 202 -19.29 26.93 -19.09
CA ARG A 202 -19.12 27.97 -18.08
C ARG A 202 -18.99 29.37 -18.64
N SER A 203 -19.46 29.62 -19.85
CA SER A 203 -19.38 30.91 -20.57
C SER A 203 -17.93 31.33 -20.85
N LEU A 204 -17.04 30.37 -20.97
CA LEU A 204 -15.66 30.58 -21.40
C LEU A 204 -15.60 30.22 -22.88
N GLU A 205 -15.43 31.19 -23.75
CA GLU A 205 -15.11 30.93 -25.16
C GLU A 205 -13.77 30.20 -25.24
N ILE A 206 -13.62 29.29 -26.21
CA ILE A 206 -12.46 28.37 -26.28
C ILE A 206 -11.10 29.12 -26.35
N ASP A 207 -11.08 30.29 -26.92
CA ASP A 207 -9.90 31.13 -27.00
C ASP A 207 -9.59 31.91 -25.70
N ASP A 208 -10.64 32.24 -24.91
CA ASP A 208 -10.50 32.98 -23.65
C ASP A 208 -9.89 32.15 -22.51
N TRP A 209 -10.06 30.82 -22.49
CA TRP A 209 -9.58 30.02 -21.36
C TRP A 209 -8.05 29.86 -21.36
N LYS A 210 -7.39 29.94 -22.51
CA LYS A 210 -5.93 29.94 -22.61
C LYS A 210 -5.31 31.19 -21.98
N GLU A 211 -6.05 32.27 -21.98
CA GLU A 211 -5.65 33.55 -21.41
C GLU A 211 -6.12 33.74 -19.96
N ARG A 212 -7.13 32.98 -19.53
CA ARG A 212 -7.68 33.08 -18.17
C ARG A 212 -6.91 32.21 -17.18
N ARG A 213 -6.59 32.78 -16.04
CA ARG A 213 -5.99 32.05 -14.93
C ARG A 213 -7.07 31.23 -14.23
N ILE A 214 -7.09 29.92 -14.46
CA ILE A 214 -7.96 28.93 -13.81
C ILE A 214 -7.10 27.80 -13.28
N LEU A 215 -7.56 27.10 -12.23
CA LEU A 215 -6.93 25.89 -11.73
C LEU A 215 -7.69 24.66 -12.23
N ILE A 216 -7.04 23.80 -13.00
CA ILE A 216 -7.58 22.52 -13.45
C ILE A 216 -6.91 21.42 -12.63
N ILE A 217 -7.70 20.63 -11.92
CA ILE A 217 -7.21 19.49 -11.14
C ILE A 217 -7.73 18.22 -11.82
N ILE A 218 -6.83 17.42 -12.38
CA ILE A 218 -7.16 16.16 -13.05
C ILE A 218 -6.76 14.99 -12.16
N ASP A 219 -7.73 14.33 -11.53
CA ASP A 219 -7.53 13.07 -10.83
C ASP A 219 -7.68 11.89 -11.78
N GLU A 220 -6.99 10.76 -11.52
CA GLU A 220 -6.85 9.60 -12.41
C GLU A 220 -6.31 9.97 -13.80
N ALA A 221 -5.37 10.93 -13.84
CA ALA A 221 -4.84 11.51 -15.08
C ALA A 221 -4.21 10.47 -16.03
N GLN A 222 -3.81 9.29 -15.55
CA GLN A 222 -3.33 8.19 -16.41
C GLN A 222 -4.39 7.71 -17.41
N GLY A 223 -5.66 7.91 -17.14
CA GLY A 223 -6.73 7.63 -18.10
C GLY A 223 -6.68 8.53 -19.33
N SER A 224 -6.00 9.67 -19.25
CA SER A 224 -5.85 10.61 -20.37
C SER A 224 -4.67 10.32 -21.28
N TYR A 225 -3.79 9.37 -20.93
CA TYR A 225 -2.56 9.09 -21.71
C TYR A 225 -2.80 8.75 -23.18
N PRO A 226 -3.87 8.05 -23.57
CA PRO A 226 -4.15 7.81 -25.00
C PRO A 226 -4.57 9.07 -25.78
N TYR A 227 -4.85 10.19 -25.11
CA TYR A 227 -5.36 11.40 -25.75
C TYR A 227 -4.23 12.39 -26.00
N THR A 228 -3.49 12.17 -27.08
CA THR A 228 -2.29 12.92 -27.47
C THR A 228 -2.54 14.44 -27.61
N SER A 229 -3.74 14.84 -28.08
CA SER A 229 -4.11 16.26 -28.19
C SER A 229 -4.16 16.97 -26.84
N LEU A 230 -4.66 16.32 -25.79
CA LEU A 230 -4.63 16.90 -24.45
C LEU A 230 -3.18 17.19 -24.01
N TRP A 231 -2.28 16.26 -24.29
CA TRP A 231 -0.89 16.37 -23.86
C TRP A 231 -0.08 17.30 -24.74
N ASN A 232 -0.15 17.16 -26.06
CA ASN A 232 0.72 17.89 -26.99
C ASN A 232 0.21 19.28 -27.34
N ASP A 233 -1.12 19.45 -27.47
CA ASP A 233 -1.70 20.73 -27.89
C ASP A 233 -2.07 21.59 -26.68
N PHE A 234 -2.50 20.98 -25.58
CA PHE A 234 -2.92 21.72 -24.40
C PHE A 234 -1.83 21.80 -23.33
N ILE A 235 -1.44 20.67 -22.69
CA ILE A 235 -0.51 20.72 -21.56
C ILE A 235 0.86 21.28 -21.96
N LYS A 236 1.33 20.94 -23.17
CA LYS A 236 2.60 21.43 -23.70
C LYS A 236 2.59 22.93 -24.01
N SER A 237 1.42 23.50 -24.32
CA SER A 237 1.27 24.93 -24.62
C SER A 237 1.19 25.82 -23.38
N ILE A 238 1.08 25.25 -22.18
CA ILE A 238 0.96 26.02 -20.95
C ILE A 238 2.30 26.63 -20.58
N THR A 239 2.30 27.95 -20.42
CA THR A 239 3.46 28.74 -20.00
C THR A 239 3.30 29.21 -18.56
N PRO A 240 4.37 29.22 -17.76
CA PRO A 240 4.36 29.80 -16.42
C PRO A 240 3.89 31.26 -16.44
N HIS A 241 3.06 31.64 -15.48
CA HIS A 241 2.49 32.98 -15.27
C HIS A 241 1.41 33.41 -16.26
N GLU A 242 1.19 32.67 -17.34
CA GLU A 242 0.15 32.93 -18.34
C GLU A 242 -0.81 31.73 -18.42
N GLY A 243 -2.11 31.97 -18.53
CA GLY A 243 -3.12 30.93 -18.71
C GLY A 243 -3.38 30.03 -17.50
N PRO A 244 -3.82 28.81 -17.74
CA PRO A 244 -4.29 27.91 -16.70
C PRO A 244 -3.17 27.29 -15.87
N LEU A 245 -3.51 26.92 -14.62
CA LEU A 245 -2.70 26.08 -13.75
C LEU A 245 -3.25 24.66 -13.82
N VAL A 246 -2.38 23.66 -13.95
CA VAL A 246 -2.83 22.25 -14.09
C VAL A 246 -2.12 21.34 -13.08
N ALA A 247 -2.91 20.70 -12.23
CA ALA A 247 -2.44 19.67 -11.31
C ALA A 247 -2.91 18.29 -11.80
N LEU A 248 -1.98 17.43 -12.22
CA LEU A 248 -2.22 16.08 -12.70
C LEU A 248 -1.93 15.08 -11.59
N PHE A 249 -2.88 14.19 -11.28
CA PHE A 249 -2.71 13.12 -10.30
C PHE A 249 -2.87 11.78 -11.00
N SER A 250 -1.81 10.97 -11.05
CA SER A 250 -1.79 9.68 -11.75
C SER A 250 -1.25 8.53 -10.91
N SER A 251 -1.69 7.32 -11.18
CA SER A 251 -1.23 6.11 -10.48
C SER A 251 0.02 5.49 -11.08
N TYR A 252 0.32 5.77 -12.34
CA TYR A 252 1.55 5.37 -13.03
C TYR A 252 1.91 6.42 -14.11
N GLY A 253 3.01 6.24 -14.79
CA GLY A 253 3.54 7.09 -15.86
C GLY A 253 5.05 7.22 -15.73
N SER A 254 5.76 7.54 -16.83
CA SER A 254 7.20 7.73 -16.80
C SER A 254 7.61 8.71 -15.70
N PRO A 255 8.65 8.43 -14.93
CA PRO A 255 9.18 9.38 -13.94
C PRO A 255 9.82 10.60 -14.58
N THR A 256 10.15 10.57 -15.86
CA THR A 256 10.87 11.63 -16.58
C THR A 256 10.04 12.30 -17.65
N GLU A 257 9.12 11.59 -18.29
CA GLU A 257 8.43 12.02 -19.50
C GLU A 257 6.92 11.93 -19.36
N ALA A 258 6.20 12.73 -20.11
CA ALA A 258 4.78 12.53 -20.36
C ALA A 258 4.59 11.30 -21.27
N PRO A 259 3.38 10.70 -21.29
CA PRO A 259 3.13 9.55 -22.15
C PRO A 259 3.39 9.89 -23.62
N LEU A 260 4.16 9.01 -24.25
CA LEU A 260 4.40 9.06 -25.70
C LEU A 260 3.19 8.43 -26.41
N GLY A 261 2.60 9.13 -27.36
CA GLY A 261 1.78 8.51 -28.39
C GLY A 261 2.69 8.11 -29.57
N ASP A 262 2.34 7.06 -30.30
CA ASP A 262 3.08 6.53 -31.45
C ASP A 262 3.38 7.59 -32.54
N GLU A 263 2.69 8.73 -32.52
CA GLU A 263 2.76 9.79 -33.54
C GLU A 263 3.42 11.11 -33.05
N THR A 264 3.97 11.16 -31.80
CA THR A 264 4.49 12.41 -31.25
C THR A 264 5.97 12.60 -31.48
N PRO A 265 6.39 13.62 -32.24
CA PRO A 265 7.80 13.83 -32.58
C PRO A 265 8.64 14.34 -31.41
N THR A 266 8.04 14.87 -30.33
CA THR A 266 8.75 15.34 -29.14
C THR A 266 7.93 15.13 -27.88
N PRO A 267 8.42 14.33 -26.91
CA PRO A 267 7.73 14.11 -25.63
C PRO A 267 7.68 15.41 -24.80
N ILE A 268 6.67 15.49 -23.93
CA ILE A 268 6.64 16.54 -22.89
C ILE A 268 7.61 16.11 -21.79
N LEU A 269 8.65 16.90 -21.57
CA LEU A 269 9.57 16.71 -20.45
C LEU A 269 9.15 17.59 -19.28
N PHE A 270 8.67 16.97 -18.21
CA PHE A 270 8.49 17.70 -16.96
C PHE A 270 9.83 17.93 -16.28
N SER A 271 10.08 19.16 -15.87
CA SER A 271 11.22 19.46 -15.03
C SER A 271 11.16 18.67 -13.71
N VAL A 272 12.29 18.46 -13.04
CA VAL A 272 12.34 17.80 -11.73
C VAL A 272 11.44 18.49 -10.69
N ARG A 273 11.20 19.78 -10.84
CA ARG A 273 10.33 20.57 -9.96
C ARG A 273 8.85 20.29 -10.18
N GLN A 274 8.45 20.02 -11.40
CA GLN A 274 7.07 19.71 -11.78
C GLN A 274 6.66 18.28 -11.41
N ARG A 275 7.62 17.40 -11.10
CA ARG A 275 7.40 16.00 -10.78
C ARG A 275 7.33 15.78 -9.28
N ILE A 276 6.17 15.39 -8.78
CA ILE A 276 5.96 15.05 -7.38
C ILE A 276 5.81 13.53 -7.27
N SER A 277 6.56 12.93 -6.36
CA SER A 277 6.58 11.48 -6.13
C SER A 277 6.02 11.11 -4.75
N LEU A 278 6.22 9.84 -4.34
CA LEU A 278 5.78 9.34 -3.04
C LEU A 278 6.46 10.08 -1.89
N ARG A 279 7.77 10.31 -2.02
CA ARG A 279 8.59 10.97 -0.99
C ARG A 279 9.06 12.34 -1.47
N PRO A 280 9.34 13.25 -0.54
CA PRO A 280 10.04 14.49 -0.86
C PRO A 280 11.35 14.22 -1.60
N THR A 281 11.70 15.10 -2.53
CA THR A 281 12.94 15.06 -3.31
C THR A 281 13.73 16.35 -3.09
N PRO A 282 15.04 16.42 -3.42
CA PRO A 282 15.79 17.66 -3.33
C PRO A 282 15.16 18.83 -4.09
N ALA A 283 14.46 18.55 -5.19
CA ALA A 283 13.74 19.57 -5.98
C ALA A 283 12.39 19.97 -5.34
N ASN A 284 11.80 19.11 -4.51
CA ASN A 284 10.53 19.29 -3.84
C ASN A 284 10.63 18.79 -2.38
N PRO A 285 11.37 19.48 -1.50
CA PRO A 285 11.70 18.98 -0.16
C PRO A 285 10.50 18.96 0.80
N GLU A 286 9.43 19.68 0.49
CA GLU A 286 8.23 19.80 1.33
C GLU A 286 7.00 19.08 0.73
N ILE A 287 7.15 18.50 -0.48
CA ILE A 287 6.02 17.89 -1.19
C ILE A 287 6.30 16.41 -1.44
N GLY A 288 5.48 15.56 -0.84
CA GLY A 288 5.44 14.12 -1.09
C GLY A 288 4.01 13.60 -0.87
N LEU A 289 3.69 12.43 -1.42
CA LEU A 289 2.40 11.79 -1.14
C LEU A 289 2.39 11.11 0.22
N PHE A 290 3.53 10.58 0.66
CA PHE A 290 3.66 9.97 1.99
C PHE A 290 3.65 11.05 3.08
N PHE A 291 3.16 10.69 4.25
CA PHE A 291 3.15 11.58 5.39
C PHE A 291 4.56 11.89 5.87
N SER A 292 4.85 13.16 6.16
CA SER A 292 5.97 13.52 7.01
C SER A 292 5.74 13.02 8.45
N HIS A 293 6.77 13.04 9.29
CA HIS A 293 6.62 12.69 10.71
C HIS A 293 5.55 13.55 11.41
N GLU A 294 5.52 14.85 11.15
CA GLU A 294 4.52 15.77 11.71
C GLU A 294 3.10 15.42 11.24
N GLU A 295 2.93 15.12 9.95
CA GLU A 295 1.64 14.70 9.39
C GLU A 295 1.20 13.34 9.93
N PHE A 296 2.15 12.42 10.13
CA PHE A 296 1.90 11.12 10.74
C PHE A 296 1.41 11.26 12.19
N ASP A 297 2.06 12.08 12.99
CA ASP A 297 1.64 12.33 14.38
C ASP A 297 0.24 12.94 14.45
N ASP A 298 -0.09 13.87 13.55
CA ASP A 298 -1.45 14.41 13.44
C ASP A 298 -2.47 13.33 13.06
N VAL A 299 -2.13 12.42 12.13
CA VAL A 299 -2.99 11.27 11.77
C VAL A 299 -3.19 10.35 12.97
N VAL A 300 -2.12 9.99 13.69
CA VAL A 300 -2.21 9.18 14.92
C VAL A 300 -3.15 9.84 15.93
N ALA A 301 -2.96 11.12 16.19
CA ALA A 301 -3.79 11.86 17.13
C ALA A 301 -5.27 11.93 16.74
N ARG A 302 -5.58 12.03 15.43
CA ARG A 302 -6.98 12.07 14.93
C ARG A 302 -7.63 10.70 14.99
N VAL A 303 -6.93 9.66 14.54
CA VAL A 303 -7.43 8.28 14.57
C VAL A 303 -7.66 7.85 16.03
N SER A 304 -6.70 8.13 16.88
CA SER A 304 -6.76 7.84 18.32
C SER A 304 -8.01 8.44 18.97
N ARG A 305 -8.32 9.71 18.70
CA ARG A 305 -9.52 10.38 19.19
C ARG A 305 -10.82 9.84 18.57
N GLY A 306 -10.80 9.51 17.28
CA GLY A 306 -11.98 9.00 16.57
C GLY A 306 -12.42 7.61 17.01
N HIS A 307 -11.51 6.79 17.54
CA HIS A 307 -11.78 5.43 18.04
C HIS A 307 -11.83 5.33 19.57
N GLY A 308 -11.63 6.42 20.29
CA GLY A 308 -11.70 6.44 21.76
C GLY A 308 -13.10 6.10 22.29
N GLU A 309 -13.18 5.19 23.26
CA GLU A 309 -14.43 4.95 24.00
C GLU A 309 -14.66 6.11 24.99
N HIS A 310 -15.90 6.57 25.10
CA HIS A 310 -16.30 7.68 26.03
C HIS A 310 -15.53 9.00 25.84
N GLY A 311 -15.06 9.29 24.63
CA GLY A 311 -14.31 10.52 24.33
C GLY A 311 -12.85 10.49 24.77
N GLN A 312 -12.34 9.34 25.21
CA GLN A 312 -10.93 9.13 25.54
C GLN A 312 -10.17 8.60 24.33
N ALA A 313 -8.98 9.16 24.06
CA ALA A 313 -8.10 8.67 23.01
C ALA A 313 -7.37 7.40 23.47
N PHE A 314 -7.13 6.44 22.59
CA PHE A 314 -6.10 5.42 22.84
C PHE A 314 -4.71 6.02 22.56
N LEU A 315 -3.73 5.70 23.38
CA LEU A 315 -2.39 6.27 23.27
C LEU A 315 -1.42 5.25 22.69
N LEU A 316 -0.45 5.70 21.92
CA LEU A 316 0.63 4.88 21.38
C LEU A 316 1.96 5.43 21.89
N SER A 317 2.84 4.54 22.35
CA SER A 317 4.21 4.91 22.70
C SER A 317 5.01 5.38 21.49
N ASP A 318 6.06 6.14 21.73
CA ASP A 318 6.87 6.71 20.65
C ASP A 318 7.62 5.64 19.86
N ASP A 319 8.05 4.54 20.51
CA ASP A 319 8.65 3.39 19.85
C ASP A 319 7.66 2.64 18.94
N LEU A 320 6.39 2.52 19.35
CA LEU A 320 5.34 1.93 18.50
C LEU A 320 4.99 2.85 17.32
N LYS A 321 4.94 4.17 17.52
CA LYS A 321 4.74 5.13 16.43
C LYS A 321 5.89 5.04 15.41
N ALA A 322 7.14 5.02 15.89
CA ALA A 322 8.31 4.86 15.03
C ALA A 322 8.22 3.56 14.20
N TYR A 323 7.89 2.44 14.84
CA TYR A 323 7.72 1.16 14.16
C TYR A 323 6.64 1.18 13.08
N ILE A 324 5.46 1.76 13.36
CA ILE A 324 4.36 1.91 12.38
C ILE A 324 4.80 2.80 11.22
N TYR A 325 5.53 3.88 11.52
CA TYR A 325 6.04 4.78 10.49
C TYR A 325 7.04 4.07 9.57
N ASP A 326 8.01 3.36 10.14
CA ASP A 326 9.03 2.63 9.39
C ASP A 326 8.41 1.54 8.50
N LEU A 327 7.49 0.74 9.04
CA LEU A 327 6.80 -0.31 8.31
C LEU A 327 5.96 0.24 7.16
N SER A 328 5.28 1.35 7.38
CA SER A 328 4.41 2.02 6.39
C SER A 328 5.15 3.04 5.51
N SER A 329 6.35 3.47 5.91
CA SER A 329 7.07 4.63 5.33
C SER A 329 6.21 5.90 5.23
N GLY A 330 5.21 6.05 6.09
CA GLY A 330 4.25 7.14 6.00
C GLY A 330 3.20 7.02 4.87
N HIS A 331 3.07 5.86 4.23
CA HIS A 331 2.04 5.64 3.19
C HIS A 331 0.63 5.79 3.77
N PRO A 332 -0.21 6.73 3.29
CA PRO A 332 -1.47 7.12 3.93
C PRO A 332 -2.42 5.96 4.24
N ALA A 333 -2.66 5.07 3.28
CA ALA A 333 -3.55 3.94 3.53
C ALA A 333 -2.92 2.86 4.40
N ALA A 334 -1.60 2.64 4.33
CA ALA A 334 -0.90 1.70 5.20
C ALA A 334 -0.96 2.16 6.66
N VAL A 335 -0.59 3.42 6.92
CA VAL A 335 -0.70 4.04 8.25
C VAL A 335 -2.11 3.88 8.79
N ARG A 336 -3.11 4.25 7.99
CA ARG A 336 -4.50 4.18 8.43
C ARG A 336 -4.95 2.76 8.72
N SER A 337 -4.61 1.78 7.86
CA SER A 337 -4.98 0.38 8.07
C SER A 337 -4.36 -0.21 9.33
N LEU A 338 -3.09 0.11 9.62
CA LEU A 338 -2.42 -0.34 10.84
C LEU A 338 -3.04 0.28 12.09
N LEU A 339 -3.33 1.57 12.08
CA LEU A 339 -3.96 2.27 13.19
C LEU A 339 -5.40 1.80 13.44
N ASP A 340 -6.19 1.63 12.38
CA ASP A 340 -7.56 1.11 12.48
C ASP A 340 -7.55 -0.34 13.00
N GLY A 341 -6.59 -1.16 12.57
CA GLY A 341 -6.40 -2.52 13.08
C GLY A 341 -6.16 -2.55 14.60
N LEU A 342 -5.27 -1.70 15.11
CA LEU A 342 -5.06 -1.53 16.55
C LEU A 342 -6.33 -1.04 17.26
N ALA A 343 -7.03 -0.07 16.65
CA ALA A 343 -8.20 0.54 17.23
C ALA A 343 -9.40 -0.42 17.35
N VAL A 344 -9.58 -1.36 16.43
CA VAL A 344 -10.73 -2.31 16.44
C VAL A 344 -10.42 -3.63 17.14
N SER A 345 -9.15 -3.98 17.33
CA SER A 345 -8.76 -5.26 17.93
C SER A 345 -9.19 -5.39 19.38
N ASP A 346 -9.79 -6.54 19.73
CA ASP A 346 -10.16 -6.85 21.11
C ASP A 346 -8.93 -6.98 22.04
N LYS A 347 -7.76 -7.35 21.51
CA LYS A 347 -6.50 -7.43 22.27
C LYS A 347 -6.17 -6.09 22.95
N PHE A 348 -6.42 -4.96 22.26
CA PHE A 348 -6.13 -3.63 22.80
C PHE A 348 -7.33 -2.94 23.44
N ARG A 349 -8.47 -3.62 23.60
CA ARG A 349 -9.69 -3.06 24.19
C ARG A 349 -9.47 -2.52 25.62
N ARG A 350 -8.66 -3.23 26.42
CA ARG A 350 -8.31 -2.77 27.78
C ARG A 350 -7.62 -1.40 27.76
N PHE A 351 -6.66 -1.18 26.86
CA PHE A 351 -5.92 0.08 26.74
C PHE A 351 -6.85 1.23 26.37
N ARG A 352 -7.80 0.99 25.44
CA ARG A 352 -8.81 2.00 25.07
C ARG A 352 -9.72 2.38 26.23
N LYS A 353 -10.11 1.41 27.08
CA LYS A 353 -10.97 1.65 28.25
C LYS A 353 -10.28 2.41 29.37
N THR A 354 -9.00 2.18 29.56
CA THR A 354 -8.21 2.77 30.65
C THR A 354 -7.41 3.99 30.20
N SER A 355 -7.47 4.36 28.91
CA SER A 355 -6.60 5.37 28.29
C SER A 355 -5.11 5.13 28.57
N SER A 356 -4.72 3.86 28.71
CA SER A 356 -3.34 3.46 28.87
C SER A 356 -2.62 3.49 27.53
N GLU A 357 -1.33 3.72 27.55
CA GLU A 357 -0.48 3.69 26.38
C GLU A 357 -0.24 2.24 25.92
N ILE A 358 -0.34 2.01 24.61
CA ILE A 358 0.04 0.75 23.94
C ILE A 358 1.51 0.89 23.56
N SER A 359 2.37 0.06 24.16
CA SER A 359 3.79 0.02 23.82
C SER A 359 4.06 -0.84 22.59
N LEU A 360 5.26 -0.70 22.01
CA LEU A 360 5.73 -1.60 20.97
C LEU A 360 5.77 -3.05 21.49
N ALA A 361 6.13 -3.27 22.75
CA ALA A 361 6.13 -4.60 23.34
C ALA A 361 4.72 -5.24 23.38
N ASP A 362 3.67 -4.42 23.66
CA ASP A 362 2.28 -4.90 23.64
C ASP A 362 1.76 -5.25 22.23
N ALA A 363 2.25 -4.55 21.22
CA ALA A 363 1.77 -4.63 19.83
C ALA A 363 2.66 -5.49 18.91
N ARG A 364 3.88 -5.80 19.33
CA ARG A 364 4.90 -6.45 18.49
C ARG A 364 4.43 -7.79 17.93
N ASP A 365 3.95 -8.70 18.77
CA ASP A 365 3.45 -10.02 18.35
C ASP A 365 2.26 -9.91 17.39
N TYR A 366 1.52 -8.83 17.52
CA TYR A 366 0.35 -8.54 16.72
C TYR A 366 0.72 -8.09 15.30
N PHE A 367 1.77 -7.28 15.16
CA PHE A 367 2.30 -6.90 13.85
C PHE A 367 3.19 -7.97 13.22
N ALA A 368 3.71 -8.88 14.01
CA ALA A 368 4.49 -10.00 13.51
C ALA A 368 3.63 -11.13 12.96
N ASP A 369 2.36 -11.23 13.38
CA ASP A 369 1.39 -12.16 12.82
C ASP A 369 0.96 -11.70 11.42
N ASP A 370 1.41 -12.44 10.40
CA ASP A 370 1.09 -12.17 9.01
C ASP A 370 -0.42 -12.25 8.72
N ASN A 371 -1.15 -13.14 9.41
CA ASN A 371 -2.61 -13.25 9.28
C ASN A 371 -3.28 -11.98 9.82
N PHE A 372 -2.80 -11.45 10.94
CA PHE A 372 -3.31 -10.20 11.46
C PHE A 372 -3.09 -9.03 10.50
N LEU A 373 -1.89 -8.91 9.93
CA LEU A 373 -1.64 -7.86 8.93
C LEU A 373 -2.58 -7.98 7.72
N LEU A 374 -2.79 -9.20 7.23
CA LEU A 374 -3.75 -9.47 6.15
C LEU A 374 -5.18 -9.13 6.58
N ASP A 375 -5.57 -9.42 7.81
CA ASP A 375 -6.89 -9.10 8.35
C ASP A 375 -7.07 -7.58 8.58
N CYS A 376 -6.03 -6.86 9.01
CA CYS A 376 -6.05 -5.40 9.05
C CYS A 376 -6.38 -4.79 7.69
N PHE A 377 -5.82 -5.34 6.61
CA PHE A 377 -6.06 -4.85 5.26
C PHE A 377 -7.46 -5.19 4.75
N ARG A 378 -7.99 -6.38 5.09
CA ARG A 378 -9.32 -6.83 4.69
C ARG A 378 -10.45 -6.16 5.46
N ASN A 379 -10.25 -5.91 6.74
CA ASN A 379 -11.28 -5.42 7.66
C ASN A 379 -11.24 -3.90 7.86
N CYS A 380 -10.26 -3.20 7.29
CA CYS A 380 -10.21 -1.74 7.34
C CYS A 380 -11.44 -1.15 6.65
N GLN A 381 -12.20 -0.32 7.36
CA GLN A 381 -13.41 0.34 6.83
C GLN A 381 -13.11 1.23 5.62
N ILE A 382 -11.87 1.68 5.50
CA ILE A 382 -11.35 2.42 4.35
C ILE A 382 -10.50 1.44 3.53
N HIS A 383 -11.10 0.68 2.63
CA HIS A 383 -10.43 -0.31 1.74
C HIS A 383 -9.36 0.31 0.82
N GLY A 384 -8.48 1.15 1.41
CA GLY A 384 -7.49 1.93 0.67
C GLY A 384 -6.29 1.08 0.29
N PHE A 385 -5.65 0.42 1.26
CA PHE A 385 -4.38 -0.25 1.05
C PHE A 385 -4.50 -1.46 0.10
N GLU A 386 -5.57 -2.25 0.20
CA GLU A 386 -5.84 -3.37 -0.72
C GLU A 386 -5.89 -2.99 -2.20
N ARG A 387 -6.17 -1.73 -2.54
CA ARG A 387 -6.19 -1.26 -3.94
C ARG A 387 -4.81 -1.30 -4.60
N GLY A 388 -3.75 -1.17 -3.81
CA GLY A 388 -2.37 -1.21 -4.26
C GLY A 388 -1.74 -2.61 -4.22
N LEU A 389 -2.54 -3.65 -3.96
CA LEU A 389 -2.06 -5.01 -3.76
C LEU A 389 -2.66 -5.97 -4.79
N PRO A 390 -1.89 -6.93 -5.31
CA PRO A 390 -2.42 -7.95 -6.21
C PRO A 390 -3.35 -8.90 -5.44
N ARG A 391 -4.46 -9.24 -6.06
CA ARG A 391 -5.38 -10.27 -5.54
C ARG A 391 -4.91 -11.65 -5.99
N LYS A 392 -5.23 -12.69 -5.21
CA LYS A 392 -4.88 -14.09 -5.54
C LYS A 392 -5.23 -14.47 -6.97
N LYS A 393 -6.39 -14.05 -7.48
CA LYS A 393 -6.81 -14.28 -8.87
C LYS A 393 -5.86 -13.66 -9.89
N HIS A 394 -5.40 -12.42 -9.67
CA HIS A 394 -4.46 -11.76 -10.59
C HIS A 394 -3.13 -12.53 -10.69
N LEU A 395 -2.69 -13.15 -9.60
CA LEU A 395 -1.48 -13.96 -9.56
C LEU A 395 -1.69 -15.32 -10.24
N GLN A 396 -2.83 -15.98 -10.00
CA GLN A 396 -3.16 -17.27 -10.63
C GLN A 396 -3.26 -17.18 -12.15
N ASP A 397 -3.80 -16.08 -12.68
CA ASP A 397 -3.97 -15.86 -14.11
C ASP A 397 -2.64 -15.49 -14.82
N ASN A 398 -1.57 -15.15 -14.07
CA ASN A 398 -0.31 -14.62 -14.63
C ASN A 398 0.94 -15.23 -13.97
N PRO A 399 1.35 -16.46 -14.31
CA PRO A 399 2.52 -17.12 -13.71
C PRO A 399 3.84 -16.34 -13.87
N SER A 400 4.05 -15.65 -15.00
CA SER A 400 5.25 -14.84 -15.24
C SER A 400 5.33 -13.65 -14.28
N VAL A 401 4.18 -13.06 -13.94
CA VAL A 401 4.10 -11.98 -12.93
C VAL A 401 4.43 -12.52 -11.54
N VAL A 402 4.01 -13.73 -11.21
CA VAL A 402 4.36 -14.38 -9.93
C VAL A 402 5.85 -14.58 -9.80
N GLU A 403 6.50 -15.11 -10.84
CA GLU A 403 7.95 -15.31 -10.83
C GLU A 403 8.71 -13.98 -10.75
N PHE A 404 8.28 -12.99 -11.52
CA PHE A 404 8.84 -11.64 -11.45
C PHE A 404 8.68 -11.03 -10.06
N LEU A 405 7.50 -11.11 -9.44
CA LEU A 405 7.27 -10.57 -8.10
C LEU A 405 8.08 -11.32 -7.02
N ARG A 406 8.32 -12.62 -7.17
CA ARG A 406 9.25 -13.37 -6.30
C ARG A 406 10.66 -12.80 -6.41
N SER A 407 11.16 -12.57 -7.62
CA SER A 407 12.47 -11.95 -7.80
C SER A 407 12.51 -10.56 -7.18
N MET A 408 11.46 -9.74 -7.34
CA MET A 408 11.37 -8.40 -6.75
C MET A 408 11.34 -8.41 -5.22
N VAL A 409 10.72 -9.41 -4.58
CA VAL A 409 10.79 -9.59 -3.11
C VAL A 409 12.24 -9.82 -2.67
N ILE A 410 13.03 -10.54 -3.48
CA ILE A 410 14.41 -10.90 -3.20
C ILE A 410 15.36 -9.74 -3.47
N ILE A 411 15.32 -9.17 -4.70
CA ILE A 411 16.26 -8.13 -5.14
C ILE A 411 15.85 -6.71 -4.73
N ARG A 412 14.61 -6.52 -4.28
CA ARG A 412 13.96 -5.28 -3.83
C ARG A 412 13.70 -4.24 -4.90
N GLN A 413 14.58 -4.07 -5.86
CA GLN A 413 14.47 -3.06 -6.92
C GLN A 413 15.12 -3.53 -8.22
N THR A 414 14.65 -3.02 -9.36
CA THR A 414 15.23 -3.23 -10.67
C THR A 414 15.29 -1.92 -11.45
N SER A 415 16.29 -1.78 -12.31
CA SER A 415 16.41 -0.70 -13.30
C SER A 415 15.96 -1.12 -14.70
N ASP A 416 15.40 -2.33 -14.86
CA ASP A 416 14.85 -2.79 -16.13
C ASP A 416 13.73 -1.86 -16.61
N SER A 417 13.54 -1.78 -17.93
CA SER A 417 12.46 -0.99 -18.51
C SER A 417 11.16 -1.81 -18.62
N PRO A 418 10.00 -1.24 -18.23
CA PRO A 418 8.70 -1.84 -18.45
C PRO A 418 8.38 -2.13 -19.94
N GLU A 419 9.07 -1.46 -20.85
CA GLU A 419 8.94 -1.71 -22.30
C GLU A 419 9.54 -3.05 -22.71
N ASN A 420 10.60 -3.47 -22.01
CA ASN A 420 11.34 -4.70 -22.29
C ASN A 420 10.85 -5.89 -21.45
N ASP A 421 10.16 -5.65 -20.33
CA ASP A 421 9.65 -6.68 -19.42
C ASP A 421 8.12 -6.55 -19.24
N PRO A 422 7.32 -7.43 -19.88
CA PRO A 422 5.87 -7.42 -19.76
C PRO A 422 5.35 -7.63 -18.32
N ALA A 423 6.07 -8.39 -17.48
CA ALA A 423 5.66 -8.62 -16.10
C ALA A 423 5.89 -7.36 -15.26
N LEU A 424 7.04 -6.70 -15.43
CA LEU A 424 7.30 -5.39 -14.82
C LEU A 424 6.25 -4.36 -15.27
N ASN A 425 5.92 -4.33 -16.57
CA ASN A 425 4.90 -3.42 -17.11
C ASN A 425 3.54 -3.61 -16.43
N ILE A 426 3.09 -4.87 -16.29
CA ILE A 426 1.84 -5.18 -15.59
C ILE A 426 1.91 -4.70 -14.13
N CYS A 427 2.96 -5.06 -13.39
CA CYS A 427 3.13 -4.68 -11.99
C CYS A 427 3.14 -3.16 -11.79
N TYR A 428 3.83 -2.45 -12.67
CA TYR A 428 3.92 -1.00 -12.63
C TYR A 428 2.58 -0.32 -12.95
N ARG A 429 1.88 -0.75 -14.01
CA ARG A 429 0.58 -0.19 -14.40
C ARG A 429 -0.52 -0.48 -13.38
N GLN A 430 -0.44 -1.61 -12.68
CA GLN A 430 -1.34 -1.92 -11.57
C GLN A 430 -0.99 -1.15 -10.28
N GLY A 431 0.19 -0.52 -10.24
CA GLY A 431 0.69 0.22 -9.07
C GLY A 431 1.18 -0.67 -7.94
N TRP A 432 1.51 -1.94 -8.21
CA TRP A 432 2.14 -2.85 -7.24
C TRP A 432 3.61 -2.51 -7.04
N LEU A 433 4.23 -1.94 -8.07
CA LEU A 433 5.55 -1.36 -8.02
C LEU A 433 5.49 0.14 -8.34
N GLN A 434 6.43 0.89 -7.80
CA GLN A 434 6.61 2.32 -8.00
C GLN A 434 7.91 2.59 -8.74
N ALA A 435 7.88 3.55 -9.68
CA ALA A 435 9.09 4.09 -10.29
C ALA A 435 9.57 5.33 -9.54
N GLU A 436 10.82 5.32 -9.10
CA GLU A 436 11.52 6.48 -8.55
C GLU A 436 12.81 6.72 -9.34
N LEU A 437 13.45 7.88 -9.17
CA LEU A 437 14.73 8.14 -9.79
C LEU A 437 15.86 7.77 -8.82
N SER A 438 16.85 7.05 -9.32
CA SER A 438 18.11 6.83 -8.62
C SER A 438 18.89 8.15 -8.46
N THR A 439 19.97 8.13 -7.72
CA THR A 439 20.91 9.27 -7.58
C THR A 439 21.49 9.71 -8.93
N GLU A 440 21.60 8.78 -9.86
CA GLU A 440 22.07 9.04 -11.24
C GLU A 440 20.97 9.55 -12.19
N GLY A 441 19.72 9.62 -11.71
CA GLY A 441 18.57 10.05 -12.51
C GLY A 441 17.92 8.97 -13.36
N ASN A 442 18.33 7.71 -13.22
CA ASN A 442 17.72 6.58 -13.91
C ASN A 442 16.48 6.08 -13.19
N PRO A 443 15.42 5.64 -13.90
CA PRO A 443 14.26 5.02 -13.27
C PRO A 443 14.63 3.70 -12.57
N VAL A 444 14.14 3.54 -11.34
CA VAL A 444 14.28 2.32 -10.54
C VAL A 444 12.89 1.92 -10.05
N TYR A 445 12.55 0.66 -10.21
CA TYR A 445 11.23 0.10 -9.86
C TYR A 445 11.35 -0.75 -8.61
N GLY A 446 10.47 -0.54 -7.64
CA GLY A 446 10.47 -1.27 -6.38
C GLY A 446 9.13 -1.19 -5.66
N PHE A 447 9.02 -1.89 -4.54
CA PHE A 447 7.84 -1.79 -3.68
C PHE A 447 7.79 -0.42 -3.01
N ALA A 448 6.59 0.17 -2.94
CA ALA A 448 6.41 1.50 -2.39
C ALA A 448 6.79 1.60 -0.90
N THR A 449 6.58 0.52 -0.11
CA THR A 449 6.91 0.45 1.32
C THR A 449 7.37 -0.96 1.73
N PRO A 450 8.05 -1.10 2.88
CA PRO A 450 8.35 -2.41 3.47
C PRO A 450 7.10 -3.27 3.65
N LEU A 451 5.96 -2.65 3.98
CA LEU A 451 4.69 -3.35 4.16
C LEU A 451 4.16 -3.99 2.86
N HIS A 452 4.31 -3.31 1.70
CA HIS A 452 3.96 -3.89 0.40
C HIS A 452 4.82 -5.13 0.10
N ARG A 453 6.12 -5.03 0.34
CA ARG A 453 7.05 -6.15 0.16
C ARG A 453 6.69 -7.33 1.06
N ARG A 454 6.44 -7.09 2.35
CA ARG A 454 6.05 -8.12 3.32
C ARG A 454 4.74 -8.80 2.94
N TYR A 455 3.75 -8.03 2.48
CA TYR A 455 2.50 -8.60 1.96
C TYR A 455 2.77 -9.55 0.79
N MET A 456 3.63 -9.14 -0.16
CA MET A 456 3.99 -9.96 -1.32
C MET A 456 4.76 -11.21 -0.90
N GLU A 457 5.72 -11.09 0.01
CA GLU A 457 6.45 -12.23 0.56
C GLU A 457 5.49 -13.28 1.13
N ASN A 458 4.50 -12.86 1.90
CA ASN A 458 3.54 -13.77 2.51
C ASN A 458 2.60 -14.42 1.50
N ILE A 459 2.01 -13.66 0.59
CA ILE A 459 1.11 -14.22 -0.43
C ILE A 459 1.82 -15.21 -1.33
N LEU A 460 3.05 -14.92 -1.75
CA LEU A 460 3.81 -15.78 -2.66
C LEU A 460 4.41 -17.02 -1.97
N ALA A 461 4.56 -16.98 -0.64
CA ALA A 461 5.04 -18.10 0.15
C ALA A 461 3.96 -19.17 0.44
N ILE A 462 2.67 -18.85 0.31
CA ILE A 462 1.56 -19.78 0.63
C ILE A 462 1.64 -21.06 -0.22
N ASP A 463 1.99 -20.94 -1.49
CA ASP A 463 2.05 -22.05 -2.44
C ASP A 463 3.49 -22.59 -2.62
N ALA A 464 4.41 -22.29 -1.68
CA ALA A 464 5.77 -22.82 -1.71
C ALA A 464 5.77 -24.35 -1.49
N PRO A 465 6.60 -25.12 -2.22
CA PRO A 465 6.75 -26.55 -1.97
C PRO A 465 7.30 -26.81 -0.56
N PRO A 466 7.23 -28.05 -0.04
CA PRO A 466 7.84 -28.39 1.24
C PRO A 466 9.34 -28.08 1.27
N PHE A 467 9.84 -27.65 2.42
CA PHE A 467 11.26 -27.34 2.59
C PHE A 467 12.15 -28.57 2.27
N PRO A 468 13.25 -28.42 1.53
CA PRO A 468 14.09 -29.56 1.07
C PRO A 468 14.99 -30.10 2.21
N THR A 469 14.40 -30.77 3.19
CA THR A 469 15.09 -31.33 4.37
C THR A 469 16.16 -32.36 4.02
N ASN A 470 16.02 -33.06 2.90
CA ASN A 470 17.04 -33.98 2.38
C ASN A 470 18.33 -33.29 1.93
N ARG A 471 18.25 -32.04 1.50
CA ARG A 471 19.40 -31.22 1.10
C ARG A 471 20.02 -30.48 2.28
N PHE A 472 19.18 -30.06 3.24
CA PHE A 472 19.57 -29.32 4.42
C PHE A 472 18.99 -30.00 5.67
N PRO A 473 19.61 -31.08 6.17
CA PRO A 473 19.11 -31.83 7.33
C PRO A 473 19.26 -31.06 8.65
N ALA A 474 20.23 -30.14 8.74
CA ALA A 474 20.45 -29.27 9.90
C ALA A 474 20.41 -27.78 9.50
N LEU A 475 20.06 -26.93 10.46
CA LEU A 475 20.02 -25.48 10.26
C LEU A 475 21.39 -24.93 9.82
N MET A 476 22.45 -25.42 10.42
CA MET A 476 23.80 -24.95 10.09
C MET A 476 24.26 -25.36 8.68
N ASP A 477 23.74 -26.46 8.11
CA ASP A 477 23.99 -26.83 6.71
C ASP A 477 23.38 -25.77 5.75
N LEU A 478 22.15 -25.33 6.04
CA LEU A 478 21.51 -24.23 5.31
C LEU A 478 22.31 -22.93 5.44
N CYS A 479 22.72 -22.57 6.67
CA CYS A 479 23.47 -21.34 6.93
C CYS A 479 24.82 -21.34 6.20
N SER A 480 25.59 -22.44 6.28
CA SER A 480 26.90 -22.57 5.61
C SER A 480 26.77 -22.49 4.09
N ALA A 481 25.77 -23.16 3.52
CA ALA A 481 25.51 -23.08 2.07
C ALA A 481 25.05 -21.67 1.65
N THR A 482 24.26 -21.00 2.48
CA THR A 482 23.83 -19.62 2.24
C THR A 482 25.01 -18.66 2.26
N VAL A 483 25.88 -18.77 3.27
CA VAL A 483 27.10 -17.96 3.38
C VAL A 483 27.99 -18.13 2.14
N ARG A 484 28.16 -19.36 1.65
CA ARG A 484 28.91 -19.62 0.40
C ARG A 484 28.33 -18.89 -0.81
N ASN A 485 27.02 -18.70 -0.84
CA ASN A 485 26.31 -18.08 -1.96
C ASN A 485 26.21 -16.55 -1.84
N ILE A 486 26.85 -15.94 -0.84
CA ILE A 486 26.91 -14.48 -0.66
C ILE A 486 27.68 -13.84 -1.82
N ASN A 487 27.13 -12.75 -2.35
CA ASN A 487 27.79 -11.97 -3.40
C ASN A 487 28.84 -11.02 -2.80
N PRO A 488 30.14 -11.23 -3.09
CA PRO A 488 31.20 -10.35 -2.62
C PRO A 488 31.01 -8.88 -3.03
N ALA A 489 30.45 -8.62 -4.21
CA ALA A 489 30.24 -7.26 -4.71
C ALA A 489 29.23 -6.49 -3.85
N ALA A 490 28.19 -7.16 -3.32
CA ALA A 490 27.20 -6.53 -2.44
C ALA A 490 27.81 -6.08 -1.11
N LEU A 491 28.88 -6.73 -0.64
CA LEU A 491 29.57 -6.37 0.59
C LEU A 491 30.68 -5.31 0.40
N ARG A 492 31.07 -5.01 -0.85
CA ARG A 492 32.16 -4.08 -1.19
C ARG A 492 31.71 -2.70 -1.61
N THR A 493 30.43 -2.42 -1.73
CA THR A 493 29.90 -1.18 -2.31
C THR A 493 30.31 0.03 -1.48
N GLU A 494 30.94 1.02 -2.09
CA GLU A 494 31.41 2.26 -1.46
C GLU A 494 30.29 3.15 -0.90
N GLU A 495 29.06 2.93 -1.32
CA GLU A 495 27.89 3.73 -0.94
C GLU A 495 27.48 3.59 0.54
N TRP A 496 28.06 2.65 1.29
CA TRP A 496 27.52 2.17 2.55
C TRP A 496 28.27 2.59 3.81
N GLY A 497 29.25 3.42 3.72
CA GLY A 497 30.06 3.77 4.88
C GLY A 497 30.53 5.22 4.91
N ASN A 498 30.64 5.79 6.11
CA ASN A 498 31.45 6.97 6.33
C ASN A 498 32.92 6.56 6.09
N PRO A 499 33.61 7.11 5.08
CA PRO A 499 35.00 6.77 4.78
C PRO A 499 35.96 6.93 5.98
N ALA A 500 35.59 7.76 6.96
CA ALA A 500 36.35 7.98 8.18
C ALA A 500 36.29 6.81 9.19
N LEU A 501 35.36 5.87 9.04
CA LEU A 501 35.16 4.73 9.96
C LEU A 501 35.67 3.39 9.40
N GLY A 502 36.25 3.38 8.20
CA GLY A 502 36.62 2.14 7.51
C GLY A 502 35.39 1.48 6.87
N LEU A 503 35.51 1.09 5.61
CA LEU A 503 34.44 0.46 4.80
C LEU A 503 34.05 -0.89 5.40
N ARG A 504 33.03 -0.90 6.26
CA ARG A 504 32.43 -2.12 6.81
C ARG A 504 30.94 -2.13 6.50
N PRO A 505 30.40 -3.21 5.93
CA PRO A 505 28.98 -3.34 5.69
C PRO A 505 28.17 -3.11 6.98
N LEU A 506 27.03 -2.42 6.88
CA LEU A 506 26.08 -2.33 7.99
C LEU A 506 25.43 -3.70 8.23
N GLU A 507 24.92 -3.95 9.43
CA GLU A 507 24.21 -5.20 9.77
C GLU A 507 23.07 -5.51 8.79
N ALA A 508 22.29 -4.50 8.43
CA ALA A 508 21.21 -4.63 7.45
C ALA A 508 21.67 -5.17 6.08
N ILE A 509 22.92 -4.88 5.67
CA ILE A 509 23.46 -5.39 4.41
C ILE A 509 23.73 -6.88 4.50
N TYR A 510 24.29 -7.34 5.63
CA TYR A 510 24.48 -8.77 5.86
C TYR A 510 23.14 -9.51 5.92
N GLN A 511 22.13 -8.93 6.56
CA GLN A 511 20.79 -9.50 6.61
C GLN A 511 20.18 -9.59 5.21
N ASP A 512 20.26 -8.53 4.42
CA ASP A 512 19.71 -8.47 3.07
C ASP A 512 20.40 -9.46 2.12
N GLU A 513 21.72 -9.50 2.19
CA GLU A 513 22.51 -10.37 1.34
C GLU A 513 22.35 -11.84 1.73
N PHE A 514 22.24 -12.14 3.02
CA PHE A 514 21.91 -13.47 3.52
C PHE A 514 20.52 -13.91 3.03
N TYR A 515 19.52 -13.04 3.14
CA TYR A 515 18.18 -13.31 2.63
C TYR A 515 18.19 -13.62 1.13
N ARG A 516 18.83 -12.75 0.33
CA ARG A 516 18.98 -12.94 -1.12
C ARG A 516 19.66 -14.26 -1.46
N SER A 517 20.78 -14.52 -0.82
CA SER A 517 21.60 -15.71 -1.05
C SER A 517 20.84 -17.00 -0.71
N CYS A 518 20.10 -17.01 0.40
CA CYS A 518 19.29 -18.15 0.81
C CYS A 518 18.12 -18.39 -0.17
N CYS A 519 17.41 -17.33 -0.57
CA CYS A 519 16.33 -17.46 -1.54
C CYS A 519 16.85 -18.01 -2.89
N THR A 520 17.97 -17.47 -3.39
CA THR A 520 18.60 -17.95 -4.63
C THR A 520 19.03 -19.42 -4.52
N LEU A 521 19.67 -19.79 -3.39
CA LEU A 521 20.08 -21.17 -3.10
C LEU A 521 18.90 -22.15 -3.11
N LEU A 522 17.73 -21.70 -2.68
CA LEU A 522 16.50 -22.47 -2.59
C LEU A 522 15.59 -22.31 -3.82
N GLY A 523 16.14 -21.87 -4.96
CA GLY A 523 15.41 -21.76 -6.24
C GLY A 523 14.38 -20.65 -6.23
N ASN A 524 14.69 -19.52 -5.60
CA ASN A 524 13.82 -18.34 -5.45
C ASN A 524 12.50 -18.62 -4.71
N GLN A 525 12.43 -19.72 -3.97
CA GLN A 525 11.31 -19.94 -3.05
C GLN A 525 11.50 -19.12 -1.77
N LEU A 526 10.40 -18.53 -1.30
CA LEU A 526 10.41 -17.62 -0.14
C LEU A 526 10.29 -18.41 1.16
N TYR A 527 11.26 -19.28 1.44
CA TYR A 527 11.29 -20.07 2.69
C TYR A 527 11.73 -19.26 3.91
N LEU A 528 12.41 -18.14 3.74
CA LEU A 528 12.71 -17.24 4.86
C LEU A 528 11.59 -16.23 5.04
N SER A 529 11.09 -16.10 6.27
CA SER A 529 10.25 -15.00 6.71
C SER A 529 11.12 -14.00 7.46
N SER A 530 11.26 -12.80 6.93
CA SER A 530 12.03 -11.74 7.57
C SER A 530 11.27 -11.15 8.77
N GLU A 531 12.03 -10.79 9.82
CA GLU A 531 11.49 -10.09 11.00
C GLU A 531 10.33 -10.83 11.69
N TRP A 532 10.46 -12.14 11.83
CA TRP A 532 9.42 -12.99 12.39
C TRP A 532 9.31 -12.87 13.90
N SER A 533 8.07 -12.96 14.41
CA SER A 533 7.74 -13.08 15.83
C SER A 533 6.72 -14.21 16.02
N GLY A 534 6.81 -14.93 17.13
CA GLY A 534 5.89 -16.03 17.47
C GLY A 534 4.56 -15.55 18.05
N THR A 535 3.72 -16.51 18.44
CA THR A 535 2.36 -16.29 18.93
C THR A 535 2.27 -15.79 20.38
N LYS A 536 3.33 -15.90 21.16
CA LYS A 536 3.42 -15.44 22.55
C LYS A 536 4.45 -14.35 22.73
N GLN A 537 4.35 -13.60 23.84
CA GLN A 537 5.25 -12.49 24.17
C GLN A 537 6.70 -12.84 23.88
N GLY A 538 7.34 -12.11 22.98
CA GLY A 538 8.68 -12.32 22.53
C GLY A 538 9.20 -11.14 21.73
N GLY A 539 10.46 -11.19 21.35
CA GLY A 539 11.06 -10.22 20.45
C GLY A 539 10.75 -10.50 18.97
N ARG A 540 11.72 -10.25 18.14
CA ARG A 540 11.71 -10.51 16.71
C ARG A 540 13.06 -11.08 16.31
N VAL A 541 13.06 -12.26 15.68
CA VAL A 541 14.25 -12.82 15.04
C VAL A 541 14.38 -12.29 13.62
N ASP A 542 15.59 -12.19 13.13
CA ASP A 542 15.82 -11.70 11.78
C ASP A 542 15.16 -12.59 10.74
N PHE A 543 15.28 -13.91 10.88
CA PHE A 543 14.67 -14.85 9.95
C PHE A 543 14.09 -16.09 10.65
N ARG A 544 12.96 -16.52 10.13
CA ARG A 544 12.33 -17.81 10.40
C ARG A 544 12.30 -18.64 9.12
N VAL A 545 12.65 -19.91 9.21
CA VAL A 545 12.54 -20.81 8.05
C VAL A 545 11.13 -21.39 7.99
N ARG A 546 10.38 -21.06 6.94
CA ARG A 546 9.01 -21.56 6.71
C ARG A 546 9.05 -23.08 6.49
N GLY A 547 8.12 -23.78 7.15
CA GLY A 547 8.05 -25.24 7.09
C GLY A 547 9.06 -25.97 7.98
N MET A 548 9.95 -25.24 8.68
CA MET A 548 10.88 -25.76 9.67
C MET A 548 10.81 -24.92 10.95
N PRO A 549 10.96 -25.53 12.15
CA PRO A 549 11.00 -24.80 13.41
C PRO A 549 12.38 -24.18 13.66
N TRP A 550 12.93 -23.45 12.69
CA TRP A 550 14.28 -22.90 12.71
C TRP A 550 14.28 -21.38 12.70
N ALA A 551 15.17 -20.77 13.50
CA ALA A 551 15.36 -19.33 13.56
C ALA A 551 16.84 -18.95 13.34
N ILE A 552 17.06 -17.80 12.72
CA ILE A 552 18.39 -17.27 12.42
C ILE A 552 18.42 -15.81 12.87
N GLU A 553 19.45 -15.47 13.64
CA GLU A 553 19.76 -14.11 14.07
C GLU A 553 21.10 -13.70 13.48
N ILE A 554 21.20 -12.51 12.91
CA ILE A 554 22.42 -11.99 12.29
C ILE A 554 22.95 -10.82 13.09
N LEU A 555 24.22 -10.86 13.40
CA LEU A 555 24.94 -9.81 14.11
C LEU A 555 26.13 -9.33 13.28
N ARG A 556 26.65 -8.18 13.67
CA ARG A 556 27.82 -7.57 13.06
C ARG A 556 28.93 -7.31 14.08
N ASP A 557 30.16 -7.76 13.77
CA ASP A 557 31.42 -7.43 14.49
C ASP A 557 31.33 -7.62 16.01
N GLY A 558 30.55 -8.59 16.46
CA GLY A 558 30.40 -8.92 17.89
C GLY A 558 29.50 -7.95 18.66
N CYS A 559 28.69 -7.14 17.98
CA CYS A 559 27.79 -6.18 18.62
C CYS A 559 26.73 -6.91 19.45
N ASN A 560 26.68 -6.63 20.75
CA ASN A 560 25.64 -7.12 21.67
C ASN A 560 25.40 -8.65 21.68
N ILE A 561 26.42 -9.47 21.33
CA ILE A 561 26.27 -10.94 21.26
C ILE A 561 25.64 -11.52 22.52
N GLU A 562 26.07 -11.10 23.71
CA GLU A 562 25.57 -11.62 24.98
C GLU A 562 24.08 -11.33 25.17
N GLU A 563 23.65 -10.16 24.74
CA GLU A 563 22.22 -9.77 24.78
C GLU A 563 21.40 -10.64 23.82
N HIS A 564 21.85 -10.83 22.59
CA HIS A 564 21.15 -11.65 21.59
C HIS A 564 21.07 -13.13 22.02
N LEU A 565 22.15 -13.70 22.55
CA LEU A 565 22.13 -15.04 23.11
C LEU A 565 21.20 -15.15 24.33
N ALA A 566 21.16 -14.11 25.17
CA ALA A 566 20.28 -14.10 26.34
C ALA A 566 18.78 -14.11 25.97
N ARG A 567 18.41 -13.61 24.80
CA ARG A 567 17.02 -13.64 24.31
C ARG A 567 16.46 -15.07 24.20
N PHE A 568 17.30 -16.05 23.86
CA PHE A 568 16.92 -17.46 23.74
C PHE A 568 17.03 -18.26 25.04
N LYS A 569 17.55 -17.67 26.14
CA LYS A 569 17.71 -18.34 27.44
C LYS A 569 16.49 -18.12 28.34
N PRO A 570 16.30 -18.94 29.39
CA PRO A 570 15.23 -18.77 30.36
C PRO A 570 15.13 -17.33 30.85
N GLY A 571 13.92 -16.74 30.72
CA GLY A 571 13.67 -15.33 31.02
C GLY A 571 13.96 -14.35 29.88
N GLY A 572 14.53 -14.79 28.77
CA GLY A 572 14.73 -14.00 27.56
C GLY A 572 13.49 -13.96 26.67
N ASN A 573 13.44 -12.94 25.80
CA ASN A 573 12.26 -12.65 25.00
C ASN A 573 11.88 -13.75 23.98
N TYR A 574 12.84 -14.57 23.52
CA TYR A 574 12.61 -15.63 22.55
C TYR A 574 12.43 -17.01 23.21
N TYR A 575 12.69 -17.11 24.50
CA TYR A 575 12.57 -18.37 25.24
C TYR A 575 11.16 -18.99 25.20
N PRO A 576 10.06 -18.21 25.25
CA PRO A 576 8.71 -18.76 25.09
C PRO A 576 8.46 -19.49 23.78
N TRP A 577 9.17 -19.17 22.71
CA TRP A 577 9.04 -19.85 21.42
C TRP A 577 9.74 -21.22 21.43
N LEU A 578 10.81 -21.35 22.20
CA LEU A 578 11.48 -22.64 22.44
C LEU A 578 10.61 -23.53 23.33
N GLU A 579 10.01 -22.98 24.40
CA GLU A 579 9.09 -23.73 25.27
C GLU A 579 7.82 -24.23 24.56
N ASN A 580 7.33 -23.49 23.58
CA ASN A 580 6.14 -23.86 22.80
C ASN A 580 6.47 -24.62 21.51
N GLU A 581 7.72 -25.00 21.29
CA GLU A 581 8.19 -25.69 20.09
C GLU A 581 7.95 -24.91 18.77
N GLU A 582 7.68 -23.62 18.85
CA GLU A 582 7.59 -22.75 17.67
C GLU A 582 8.97 -22.60 17.00
N ILE A 583 10.04 -22.63 17.82
CA ILE A 583 11.44 -22.76 17.41
C ILE A 583 12.00 -23.99 18.13
N GLN A 584 12.61 -24.91 17.40
CA GLN A 584 13.28 -26.09 17.96
C GLN A 584 14.81 -26.00 17.80
N ASP A 585 15.26 -25.20 16.82
CA ASP A 585 16.68 -24.94 16.61
C ASP A 585 16.89 -23.49 16.17
N TYR A 586 18.00 -22.89 16.58
CA TYR A 586 18.36 -21.53 16.20
C TYR A 586 19.86 -21.36 16.02
N VAL A 587 20.24 -20.35 15.25
CA VAL A 587 21.64 -19.98 15.02
C VAL A 587 21.78 -18.47 15.14
N VAL A 588 22.81 -18.04 15.85
CA VAL A 588 23.28 -16.65 15.89
C VAL A 588 24.54 -16.56 15.05
N LEU A 589 24.47 -15.87 13.91
CA LEU A 589 25.57 -15.65 12.97
C LEU A 589 26.17 -14.26 13.19
N ASP A 590 27.39 -14.20 13.72
CA ASP A 590 28.13 -12.94 13.87
C ASP A 590 29.06 -12.73 12.66
N PHE A 591 28.65 -11.87 11.73
CA PHE A 591 29.41 -11.52 10.54
C PHE A 591 30.49 -10.50 10.85
N ARG A 592 31.74 -10.81 10.52
CA ARG A 592 32.93 -10.09 10.99
C ARG A 592 33.97 -9.90 9.89
N SER A 593 34.70 -8.80 10.01
CA SER A 593 35.94 -8.55 9.24
C SER A 593 37.23 -8.83 10.05
N SER A 594 37.14 -9.24 11.32
CA SER A 594 38.27 -9.49 12.20
C SER A 594 38.08 -10.78 13.00
N GLN A 595 39.17 -11.44 13.32
CA GLN A 595 39.17 -12.67 14.12
C GLN A 595 38.51 -12.43 15.49
N PRO A 596 37.62 -13.33 15.94
CA PRO A 596 37.08 -13.28 17.29
C PRO A 596 38.17 -13.66 18.32
N GLN A 597 38.09 -13.02 19.48
CA GLN A 597 39.10 -13.24 20.55
C GLN A 597 38.51 -13.85 21.81
N LYS A 598 37.19 -13.83 21.99
CA LYS A 598 36.52 -14.26 23.22
C LYS A 598 35.78 -15.58 22.99
N ILE A 599 36.15 -16.60 23.74
CA ILE A 599 35.40 -17.86 23.84
C ILE A 599 34.11 -17.62 24.63
N ARG A 600 32.98 -18.16 24.14
CA ARG A 600 31.65 -17.92 24.73
C ARG A 600 30.91 -19.19 25.17
N ASN A 601 31.39 -20.37 24.76
CA ASN A 601 30.78 -21.67 25.12
C ASN A 601 29.25 -21.76 24.86
N ASP A 602 28.79 -21.26 23.73
CA ASP A 602 27.37 -21.31 23.35
C ASP A 602 27.25 -22.05 22.01
N GLY A 603 26.59 -23.21 22.02
CA GLY A 603 26.49 -24.08 20.84
C GLY A 603 25.75 -23.51 19.64
N HIS A 604 25.04 -22.42 19.82
CA HIS A 604 24.25 -21.77 18.77
C HIS A 604 24.94 -20.53 18.18
N LEU A 605 26.10 -20.11 18.71
CA LEU A 605 26.85 -18.97 18.20
C LEU A 605 27.90 -19.42 17.19
N PHE A 606 27.85 -18.85 16.00
CA PHE A 606 28.84 -19.04 14.93
C PHE A 606 29.31 -17.68 14.41
N GLN A 607 30.61 -17.59 14.14
CA GLN A 607 31.29 -16.37 13.73
C GLN A 607 31.82 -16.55 12.31
N VAL A 608 31.26 -15.75 11.38
CA VAL A 608 31.61 -15.77 9.96
C VAL A 608 32.64 -14.67 9.70
N VAL A 609 33.92 -15.05 9.60
CA VAL A 609 35.02 -14.09 9.45
C VAL A 609 35.39 -13.97 7.98
N PHE A 610 35.10 -12.83 7.39
CA PHE A 610 35.48 -12.53 6.00
C PHE A 610 36.93 -12.09 5.90
N ASN A 611 37.59 -12.43 4.80
CA ASN A 611 38.83 -11.79 4.41
C ASN A 611 38.64 -10.33 3.98
N SER A 612 39.72 -9.58 3.82
CA SER A 612 39.69 -8.13 3.58
C SER A 612 38.99 -7.72 2.29
N ASP A 613 38.90 -8.59 1.31
CA ASP A 613 38.32 -8.37 -0.01
C ASP A 613 36.98 -9.08 -0.20
N PHE A 614 36.42 -9.68 0.87
CA PHE A 614 35.15 -10.41 0.85
C PHE A 614 35.05 -11.50 -0.23
N THR A 615 36.18 -12.11 -0.61
CA THR A 615 36.16 -13.24 -1.57
C THR A 615 36.03 -14.58 -0.89
N ALA A 616 36.36 -14.66 0.39
CA ALA A 616 36.29 -15.88 1.18
C ALA A 616 35.98 -15.57 2.65
N CYS A 617 35.48 -16.55 3.36
CA CYS A 617 35.30 -16.49 4.80
C CYS A 617 35.64 -17.81 5.48
N GLN A 618 35.87 -17.78 6.80
CA GLN A 618 35.96 -18.93 7.65
C GLN A 618 34.89 -18.86 8.75
N ILE A 619 34.17 -19.93 8.95
CA ILE A 619 33.21 -20.04 10.05
C ILE A 619 33.94 -20.65 11.27
N TYR A 620 33.70 -20.02 12.43
CA TYR A 620 34.21 -20.49 13.73
C TYR A 620 33.02 -20.76 14.66
N ASN A 621 33.16 -21.78 15.52
CA ASN A 621 32.22 -21.99 16.61
C ASN A 621 32.51 -21.00 17.77
N SER A 622 31.71 -21.06 18.82
CA SER A 622 31.84 -20.19 20.00
C SER A 622 33.13 -20.43 20.81
N ASN A 623 33.81 -21.57 20.60
CA ASN A 623 35.12 -21.91 21.20
C ASN A 623 36.29 -21.43 20.34
N LEU A 624 36.04 -20.77 19.24
CA LEU A 624 37.00 -20.29 18.24
C LEU A 624 37.65 -21.41 17.41
N ASP A 625 37.04 -22.60 17.37
CA ASP A 625 37.48 -23.66 16.49
C ASP A 625 36.90 -23.44 15.08
N PRO A 626 37.70 -23.59 14.02
CA PRO A 626 37.18 -23.50 12.65
C PRO A 626 36.24 -24.67 12.34
N ILE A 627 35.13 -24.37 11.68
CA ILE A 627 34.19 -25.37 11.20
C ILE A 627 34.41 -25.58 9.71
N GLY A 628 34.92 -26.76 9.36
CA GLY A 628 35.27 -27.09 8.00
C GLY A 628 36.39 -26.21 7.41
N ASP A 629 36.55 -26.29 6.09
CA ASP A 629 37.53 -25.50 5.35
C ASP A 629 37.02 -24.07 5.10
N ALA A 630 37.95 -23.17 4.78
CA ALA A 630 37.59 -21.81 4.33
C ALA A 630 36.66 -21.85 3.12
N ILE A 631 35.61 -21.04 3.16
CA ILE A 631 34.56 -20.98 2.16
C ILE A 631 34.92 -19.89 1.16
N ALA A 632 35.16 -20.26 -0.11
CA ALA A 632 35.18 -19.31 -1.21
C ALA A 632 33.72 -18.87 -1.53
N LEU A 633 33.47 -17.57 -1.60
CA LEU A 633 32.16 -17.02 -1.93
C LEU A 633 31.90 -17.14 -3.43
N LEU A 634 30.72 -17.62 -3.81
CA LEU A 634 30.35 -17.90 -5.20
C LEU A 634 29.67 -16.72 -5.89
N GLY A 635 29.05 -15.83 -5.13
CA GLY A 635 28.52 -14.52 -5.52
C GLY A 635 27.37 -14.52 -6.46
#